data_13675ff222d41c7e096279aca3d91cab
#
_entry.id   13675ff222d41c7e096279aca3d91cab
#
_cell.length_a   1.000
_cell.length_b   1.000
_cell.length_c   1.000
_cell.angle_alpha   90.00
_cell.angle_beta   90.00
_cell.angle_gamma   90.00
#
_symmetry.space_group_name_H-M   'P 1'
#
loop_
_entity.id
_entity.type
_entity.pdbx_description
1 polymer ?
#
loop_
_entity_poly.entity_id
_entity_poly.type
_entity_poly.pdbx_seq_one_letter_code
_entity_poly.pdbx_strand_id
1 'polypeptide(L)'
;MSETLLFTSESVSEGHPDKVADQISDAILDALLAQDTGARVACETLIKTGMVMVAGEITTGAHLDVEKVVRETVKKIGYNSSDMGFDWESCAVLSAVGKQSADIAMGVDETKDHEQGAGDQGLMFGYATNETDVLMPAPITYAHRLVKRQAQVRKNGTLPWLRPDAKSQVTFRYTGGKPTGIDAVVLSTQHAPDIDNKALHEAVMDEIIKPVLPEQWFDKDTRVYINPTGRFVIGGPMGDCGLTGRKIIVDTYGGMARHGGGAFSGKDPSKVDRSAAYACRYVAKNLVAAGLAERCEIQVSYAIGVAEPTSIRVETFGTGVIDEVRLTQLVREHFDLRPRGLMAMLDLLRPIYLDTAAYGHFGREEEQFSWERTDKAHMLRDAAGV
;
A
#
# COMPACT_ATOMS: atom_id res chain seq x y z
N MET A 1 -33.37 -17.01 -3.16
CA MET A 1 -32.82 -15.88 -2.37
C MET A 1 -31.31 -15.93 -2.61
N SER A 2 -30.69 -14.83 -3.08
CA SER A 2 -29.24 -14.76 -3.24
C SER A 2 -28.60 -14.85 -1.85
N GLU A 3 -27.61 -15.71 -1.72
CA GLU A 3 -26.87 -15.90 -0.46
C GLU A 3 -26.12 -14.61 -0.11
N THR A 4 -26.22 -14.19 1.14
CA THR A 4 -25.45 -13.04 1.65
C THR A 4 -24.15 -13.56 2.23
N LEU A 5 -23.02 -13.06 1.73
CA LEU A 5 -21.69 -13.38 2.19
C LEU A 5 -21.08 -12.20 2.96
N LEU A 6 -20.23 -12.50 3.92
CA LEU A 6 -19.45 -11.48 4.64
C LEU A 6 -18.01 -11.49 4.15
N PHE A 7 -17.46 -10.30 3.93
CA PHE A 7 -16.06 -10.12 3.61
C PHE A 7 -15.45 -8.99 4.45
N THR A 8 -14.25 -9.24 5.00
CA THR A 8 -13.58 -8.34 5.93
C THR A 8 -12.21 -7.97 5.42
N SER A 9 -11.88 -6.67 5.51
CA SER A 9 -10.51 -6.18 5.37
C SER A 9 -10.11 -5.35 6.56
N GLU A 10 -8.81 -5.30 6.84
CA GLU A 10 -8.24 -4.47 7.89
C GLU A 10 -7.22 -3.46 7.32
N SER A 11 -6.98 -2.40 8.04
CA SER A 11 -5.91 -1.44 7.78
C SER A 11 -5.30 -0.96 9.08
N VAL A 12 -4.12 -0.34 8.97
CA VAL A 12 -3.40 0.22 10.10
C VAL A 12 -2.96 1.65 9.78
N SER A 13 -2.82 2.48 10.83
CA SER A 13 -2.39 3.87 10.68
C SER A 13 -0.90 4.00 10.36
N GLU A 14 -0.48 5.21 10.00
CA GLU A 14 0.94 5.57 9.81
C GLU A 14 1.80 5.33 11.05
N GLY A 15 1.20 5.32 12.25
CA GLY A 15 1.90 5.08 13.51
C GLY A 15 1.95 3.62 13.95
N HIS A 16 1.33 2.70 13.21
CA HIS A 16 1.52 1.27 13.47
C HIS A 16 2.99 0.88 13.27
N PRO A 17 3.60 0.05 14.15
CA PRO A 17 5.03 -0.25 14.08
C PRO A 17 5.52 -0.70 12.69
N ASP A 18 4.82 -1.64 12.04
CA ASP A 18 5.21 -2.08 10.70
C ASP A 18 5.12 -0.94 9.67
N LYS A 19 4.13 -0.03 9.78
CA LYS A 19 4.02 1.10 8.85
C LYS A 19 5.01 2.23 9.15
N VAL A 20 5.45 2.37 10.39
CA VAL A 20 6.60 3.25 10.69
C VAL A 20 7.86 2.71 10.03
N ALA A 21 8.09 1.39 10.07
CA ALA A 21 9.22 0.74 9.41
C ALA A 21 9.15 0.93 7.88
N ASP A 22 7.98 0.72 7.26
CA ASP A 22 7.77 0.94 5.82
C ASP A 22 8.05 2.38 5.42
N GLN A 23 7.54 3.36 6.20
CA GLN A 23 7.76 4.78 5.93
C GLN A 23 9.24 5.18 6.05
N ILE A 24 9.98 4.64 7.01
CA ILE A 24 11.43 4.89 7.13
C ILE A 24 12.17 4.32 5.92
N SER A 25 11.87 3.10 5.51
CA SER A 25 12.49 2.46 4.35
C SER A 25 12.21 3.22 3.05
N ASP A 26 10.98 3.70 2.84
CA ASP A 26 10.62 4.50 1.66
C ASP A 26 11.13 5.96 1.73
N ALA A 27 11.25 6.54 2.91
CA ALA A 27 11.90 7.85 3.07
C ALA A 27 13.39 7.80 2.69
N ILE A 28 14.07 6.72 3.03
CA ILE A 28 15.46 6.48 2.60
C ILE A 28 15.53 6.32 1.08
N LEU A 29 14.64 5.55 0.48
CA LEU A 29 14.55 5.41 -0.97
C LEU A 29 14.34 6.77 -1.66
N ASP A 30 13.40 7.57 -1.19
CA ASP A 30 13.10 8.89 -1.78
C ASP A 30 14.28 9.87 -1.63
N ALA A 31 14.96 9.86 -0.48
CA ALA A 31 16.14 10.69 -0.26
C ALA A 31 17.30 10.37 -1.23
N LEU A 32 17.39 9.10 -1.67
CA LEU A 32 18.37 8.64 -2.64
C LEU A 32 17.93 8.98 -4.07
N LEU A 33 16.70 8.65 -4.46
CA LEU A 33 16.18 8.91 -5.80
C LEU A 33 16.14 10.39 -6.16
N ALA A 34 15.95 11.26 -5.18
CA ALA A 34 16.00 12.71 -5.37
C ALA A 34 17.40 13.22 -5.83
N GLN A 35 18.47 12.45 -5.58
CA GLN A 35 19.85 12.80 -5.93
C GLN A 35 20.42 11.90 -7.04
N ASP A 36 19.95 10.65 -7.11
CA ASP A 36 20.47 9.62 -8.02
C ASP A 36 19.31 8.70 -8.45
N THR A 37 18.74 8.96 -9.62
CA THR A 37 17.65 8.17 -10.19
C THR A 37 18.08 6.75 -10.56
N GLY A 38 19.40 6.49 -10.65
CA GLY A 38 19.98 5.17 -10.88
C GLY A 38 20.27 4.37 -9.60
N ALA A 39 19.95 4.92 -8.42
CA ALA A 39 20.20 4.23 -7.15
C ALA A 39 19.52 2.86 -7.10
N ARG A 40 20.27 1.86 -6.62
CA ARG A 40 19.77 0.51 -6.33
C ARG A 40 19.57 0.37 -4.83
N VAL A 41 18.34 0.15 -4.41
CA VAL A 41 17.96 0.18 -2.99
C VAL A 41 17.13 -1.06 -2.66
N ALA A 42 17.58 -1.78 -1.65
CA ALA A 42 16.84 -2.80 -0.92
C ALA A 42 17.06 -2.49 0.56
N CYS A 43 16.16 -1.70 1.14
CA CYS A 43 16.31 -1.14 2.48
C CYS A 43 15.19 -1.63 3.39
N GLU A 44 15.55 -2.30 4.45
CA GLU A 44 14.64 -2.85 5.44
C GLU A 44 14.87 -2.16 6.78
N THR A 45 13.80 -1.98 7.53
CA THR A 45 13.81 -1.33 8.84
C THR A 45 13.16 -2.24 9.87
N LEU A 46 13.81 -2.37 11.03
CA LEU A 46 13.24 -2.94 12.25
C LEU A 46 13.12 -1.84 13.28
N ILE A 47 11.95 -1.74 13.93
CA ILE A 47 11.74 -0.81 15.04
C ILE A 47 11.22 -1.52 16.28
N LYS A 48 11.66 -1.06 17.44
CA LYS A 48 11.17 -1.48 18.75
C LYS A 48 11.37 -0.33 19.73
N THR A 49 10.86 -0.45 20.95
CA THR A 49 11.00 0.55 22.03
C THR A 49 12.37 1.23 22.01
N GLY A 50 12.37 2.53 21.73
CA GLY A 50 13.57 3.36 21.74
C GLY A 50 14.64 3.05 20.67
N MET A 51 14.35 2.22 19.66
CA MET A 51 15.35 1.78 18.67
C MET A 51 14.78 1.70 17.27
N VAL A 52 15.57 2.16 16.29
CA VAL A 52 15.40 1.93 14.86
C VAL A 52 16.67 1.29 14.32
N MET A 53 16.56 0.18 13.61
CA MET A 53 17.64 -0.45 12.88
C MET A 53 17.31 -0.47 11.39
N VAL A 54 18.19 0.12 10.59
CA VAL A 54 18.13 0.10 9.12
C VAL A 54 19.16 -0.87 8.60
N ALA A 55 18.76 -1.81 7.76
CA ALA A 55 19.65 -2.82 7.17
C ALA A 55 19.32 -3.02 5.69
N GLY A 56 20.24 -3.61 4.94
CA GLY A 56 20.03 -3.94 3.53
C GLY A 56 21.18 -3.53 2.63
N GLU A 57 20.92 -3.44 1.34
CA GLU A 57 21.91 -3.14 0.32
C GLU A 57 21.53 -1.86 -0.44
N ILE A 58 22.47 -0.91 -0.50
CA ILE A 58 22.32 0.34 -1.24
C ILE A 58 23.56 0.55 -2.12
N THR A 59 23.34 0.72 -3.42
CA THR A 59 24.36 1.11 -4.40
C THR A 59 23.93 2.42 -5.03
N THR A 60 24.69 3.49 -4.76
CA THR A 60 24.36 4.85 -5.22
C THR A 60 25.60 5.74 -5.22
N GLY A 61 25.55 6.81 -6.01
CA GLY A 61 26.48 7.95 -5.92
C GLY A 61 26.02 9.06 -4.98
N ALA A 62 24.80 8.96 -4.45
CA ALA A 62 24.22 9.97 -3.57
C ALA A 62 24.77 9.90 -2.14
N HIS A 63 24.66 11.01 -1.41
CA HIS A 63 24.96 11.06 0.02
C HIS A 63 23.67 10.84 0.83
N LEU A 64 23.72 9.94 1.80
CA LEU A 64 22.60 9.62 2.68
C LEU A 64 23.00 9.83 4.15
N ASP A 65 22.28 10.72 4.83
CA ASP A 65 22.28 10.82 6.28
C ASP A 65 21.08 10.01 6.83
N VAL A 66 21.34 8.74 7.14
CA VAL A 66 20.33 7.78 7.62
C VAL A 66 19.67 8.30 8.90
N GLU A 67 20.49 8.82 9.85
CA GLU A 67 19.95 9.27 11.14
C GLU A 67 18.97 10.42 10.97
N LYS A 68 19.31 11.40 10.13
CA LYS A 68 18.43 12.53 9.82
C LYS A 68 17.12 12.08 9.20
N VAL A 69 17.16 11.23 8.18
CA VAL A 69 15.95 10.74 7.49
C VAL A 69 15.04 9.97 8.44
N VAL A 70 15.61 9.10 9.28
CA VAL A 70 14.85 8.33 10.29
C VAL A 70 14.14 9.28 11.25
N ARG A 71 14.88 10.23 11.86
CA ARG A 71 14.33 11.17 12.85
C ARG A 71 13.23 12.06 12.27
N GLU A 72 13.43 12.60 11.07
CA GLU A 72 12.43 13.42 10.38
C GLU A 72 11.15 12.61 10.07
N THR A 73 11.28 11.35 9.66
CA THR A 73 10.14 10.46 9.39
C THR A 73 9.36 10.15 10.68
N VAL A 74 10.04 9.76 11.76
CA VAL A 74 9.43 9.48 13.06
C VAL A 74 8.70 10.72 13.61
N LYS A 75 9.33 11.91 13.47
CA LYS A 75 8.74 13.20 13.84
C LYS A 75 7.47 13.50 13.05
N LYS A 76 7.50 13.32 11.72
CA LYS A 76 6.36 13.56 10.81
C LYS A 76 5.17 12.65 11.16
N ILE A 77 5.42 11.41 11.56
CA ILE A 77 4.39 10.46 12.02
C ILE A 77 3.76 10.95 13.32
N GLY A 78 4.52 11.57 14.20
CA GLY A 78 4.01 12.17 15.44
C GLY A 78 4.45 11.45 16.72
N TYR A 79 5.49 10.64 16.67
CA TYR A 79 6.18 10.15 17.87
C TYR A 79 7.14 11.22 18.36
N ASN A 80 6.62 12.15 19.16
CA ASN A 80 7.26 13.38 19.59
C ASN A 80 7.35 13.55 21.12
N SER A 81 7.10 12.49 21.87
CA SER A 81 7.20 12.47 23.31
C SER A 81 7.66 11.11 23.83
N SER A 82 8.60 11.10 24.76
CA SER A 82 9.07 9.90 25.46
C SER A 82 7.95 9.18 26.22
N ASP A 83 6.85 9.85 26.58
CA ASP A 83 5.67 9.25 27.20
C ASP A 83 5.01 8.18 26.33
N MET A 84 5.28 8.19 25.02
CA MET A 84 4.85 7.16 24.09
C MET A 84 5.80 5.96 24.02
N GLY A 85 6.92 5.98 24.78
CA GLY A 85 7.94 4.95 24.79
C GLY A 85 8.77 4.85 23.48
N PHE A 86 8.57 5.80 22.58
CA PHE A 86 9.28 5.94 21.33
C PHE A 86 9.16 7.40 20.87
N ASP A 87 10.28 8.07 20.64
CA ASP A 87 10.28 9.46 20.16
C ASP A 87 11.47 9.72 19.23
N TRP A 88 11.29 10.71 18.35
CA TRP A 88 12.25 11.01 17.28
C TRP A 88 13.58 11.59 17.80
N GLU A 89 13.60 12.25 18.97
CA GLU A 89 14.82 12.86 19.50
C GLU A 89 15.73 11.84 20.20
N SER A 90 15.12 10.90 20.94
CA SER A 90 15.85 10.01 21.86
C SER A 90 16.03 8.58 21.35
N CYS A 91 15.33 8.16 20.27
CA CYS A 91 15.50 6.82 19.77
C CYS A 91 16.91 6.57 19.23
N ALA A 92 17.46 5.39 19.52
CA ALA A 92 18.72 4.95 18.93
C ALA A 92 18.50 4.63 17.44
N VAL A 93 19.41 5.09 16.58
CA VAL A 93 19.43 4.77 15.15
C VAL A 93 20.67 3.94 14.84
N LEU A 94 20.44 2.70 14.39
CA LEU A 94 21.50 1.76 14.02
C LEU A 94 21.45 1.54 12.50
N SER A 95 22.62 1.40 11.87
CA SER A 95 22.70 1.18 10.43
C SER A 95 23.62 -0.01 10.13
N ALA A 96 23.12 -0.96 9.34
CA ALA A 96 23.83 -2.12 8.80
C ALA A 96 23.58 -2.20 7.30
N VAL A 97 23.99 -1.17 6.57
CA VAL A 97 23.80 -1.05 5.12
C VAL A 97 25.08 -1.43 4.39
N GLY A 98 24.97 -2.43 3.48
CA GLY A 98 26.04 -2.89 2.59
C GLY A 98 25.85 -2.40 1.16
N LYS A 99 26.71 -2.90 0.25
CA LYS A 99 26.54 -2.73 -1.21
C LYS A 99 25.90 -3.97 -1.83
N GLN A 100 25.13 -3.79 -2.90
CA GLN A 100 24.55 -4.91 -3.66
C GLN A 100 25.64 -5.84 -4.20
N SER A 101 25.34 -7.15 -4.21
CA SER A 101 26.19 -8.18 -4.80
C SER A 101 26.46 -7.93 -6.29
N ALA A 102 27.72 -8.07 -6.72
CA ALA A 102 28.10 -7.98 -8.12
C ALA A 102 27.44 -9.07 -9.00
N ASP A 103 27.15 -10.24 -8.41
CA ASP A 103 26.52 -11.35 -9.15
C ASP A 103 25.07 -11.03 -9.54
N ILE A 104 24.34 -10.32 -8.65
CA ILE A 104 22.98 -9.85 -8.94
C ILE A 104 23.01 -8.74 -10.00
N ALA A 105 23.96 -7.81 -9.91
CA ALA A 105 24.09 -6.71 -10.85
C ALA A 105 24.29 -7.19 -12.31
N MET A 106 25.04 -8.28 -12.53
CA MET A 106 25.28 -8.84 -13.87
C MET A 106 24.00 -9.27 -14.61
N GLY A 107 22.98 -9.73 -13.89
CA GLY A 107 21.69 -10.16 -14.49
C GLY A 107 20.67 -9.04 -14.66
N VAL A 108 20.87 -7.92 -13.99
CA VAL A 108 19.89 -6.81 -13.89
C VAL A 108 20.31 -5.60 -14.71
N ASP A 109 21.64 -5.34 -14.83
CA ASP A 109 22.14 -4.16 -15.48
C ASP A 109 22.08 -4.27 -17.00
N GLU A 110 21.65 -3.17 -17.65
CA GLU A 110 21.62 -3.06 -19.11
C GLU A 110 23.04 -3.01 -19.64
N THR A 111 23.32 -3.80 -20.69
CA THR A 111 24.55 -3.74 -21.46
C THR A 111 24.23 -3.52 -22.93
N LYS A 112 25.26 -3.33 -23.77
CA LYS A 112 25.05 -3.16 -25.26
C LYS A 112 24.34 -4.35 -25.88
N ASP A 113 24.50 -5.55 -25.31
CA ASP A 113 23.99 -6.82 -25.85
C ASP A 113 22.91 -7.47 -24.96
N HIS A 114 22.52 -6.81 -23.87
CA HIS A 114 21.55 -7.36 -22.90
C HIS A 114 20.59 -6.27 -22.43
N GLU A 115 19.28 -6.46 -22.71
CA GLU A 115 18.21 -5.62 -22.15
C GLU A 115 18.05 -5.88 -20.65
N GLN A 116 17.76 -4.85 -19.87
CA GLN A 116 17.52 -4.96 -18.44
C GLN A 116 16.51 -6.08 -18.12
N GLY A 117 16.97 -7.13 -17.48
CA GLY A 117 16.14 -8.23 -17.00
C GLY A 117 15.49 -7.96 -15.63
N ALA A 118 14.59 -8.84 -15.22
CA ALA A 118 14.04 -8.81 -13.88
C ALA A 118 15.12 -9.13 -12.85
N GLY A 119 15.12 -8.38 -11.74
CA GLY A 119 16.11 -8.54 -10.64
C GLY A 119 15.91 -9.79 -9.81
N ASP A 120 14.76 -10.43 -9.93
CA ASP A 120 14.41 -11.69 -9.25
C ASP A 120 13.35 -12.44 -10.06
N GLN A 121 13.19 -13.72 -9.77
CA GLN A 121 12.00 -14.46 -10.16
C GLN A 121 10.82 -14.04 -9.27
N GLY A 122 9.59 -14.14 -9.78
CA GLY A 122 8.42 -13.86 -8.95
C GLY A 122 7.14 -13.79 -9.76
N LEU A 123 6.03 -13.66 -9.04
CA LEU A 123 4.72 -13.41 -9.61
C LEU A 123 4.06 -12.24 -8.87
N MET A 124 3.38 -11.37 -9.60
CA MET A 124 2.75 -10.17 -9.08
C MET A 124 1.31 -10.12 -9.55
N PHE A 125 0.46 -9.50 -8.74
CA PHE A 125 -0.96 -9.34 -9.03
C PHE A 125 -1.37 -7.87 -9.02
N GLY A 126 -2.31 -7.54 -9.89
CA GLY A 126 -3.08 -6.30 -9.84
C GLY A 126 -4.57 -6.61 -9.85
N TYR A 127 -5.37 -5.74 -9.25
CA TYR A 127 -6.81 -5.91 -9.16
C TYR A 127 -7.53 -4.58 -9.29
N ALA A 128 -8.72 -4.61 -9.86
CA ALA A 128 -9.67 -3.51 -9.84
C ALA A 128 -11.11 -4.04 -9.82
N THR A 129 -12.01 -3.28 -9.22
CA THR A 129 -13.45 -3.57 -9.18
C THR A 129 -14.24 -2.27 -9.15
N ASN A 130 -15.44 -2.26 -9.73
CA ASN A 130 -16.30 -1.08 -9.77
C ASN A 130 -17.12 -0.86 -8.47
N GLU A 131 -16.65 -1.41 -7.34
CA GLU A 131 -17.34 -1.29 -6.05
C GLU A 131 -17.26 0.13 -5.45
N THR A 132 -16.20 0.85 -5.75
CA THR A 132 -15.93 2.20 -5.23
C THR A 132 -15.51 3.16 -6.33
N ASP A 133 -15.57 4.45 -6.03
CA ASP A 133 -15.11 5.56 -6.87
C ASP A 133 -13.65 5.44 -7.36
N VAL A 134 -12.80 4.83 -6.56
CA VAL A 134 -11.38 4.63 -6.87
C VAL A 134 -11.09 3.25 -7.51
N LEU A 135 -12.13 2.50 -7.88
CA LEU A 135 -12.04 1.16 -8.47
C LEU A 135 -11.26 0.16 -7.60
N MET A 136 -11.52 0.20 -6.30
CA MET A 136 -10.96 -0.70 -5.28
C MET A 136 -12.08 -1.45 -4.54
N PRO A 137 -11.76 -2.59 -3.90
CA PRO A 137 -12.71 -3.28 -3.02
C PRO A 137 -13.17 -2.38 -1.86
N ALA A 138 -14.46 -2.36 -1.59
CA ALA A 138 -15.05 -1.51 -0.56
C ALA A 138 -14.47 -1.75 0.85
N PRO A 139 -14.27 -2.99 1.34
CA PRO A 139 -13.78 -3.21 2.69
C PRO A 139 -12.42 -2.58 2.97
N ILE A 140 -11.42 -2.77 2.10
CA ILE A 140 -10.08 -2.20 2.29
C ILE A 140 -10.09 -0.68 2.11
N THR A 141 -10.88 -0.16 1.17
CA THR A 141 -11.00 1.28 0.92
C THR A 141 -11.47 2.01 2.18
N TYR A 142 -12.54 1.52 2.81
CA TYR A 142 -13.06 2.16 4.03
C TYR A 142 -12.20 1.89 5.25
N ALA A 143 -11.54 0.74 5.33
CA ALA A 143 -10.54 0.50 6.38
C ALA A 143 -9.39 1.52 6.30
N HIS A 144 -8.85 1.81 5.11
CA HIS A 144 -7.84 2.87 4.92
C HIS A 144 -8.36 4.26 5.27
N ARG A 145 -9.56 4.61 4.80
CA ARG A 145 -10.17 5.93 5.06
C ARG A 145 -10.35 6.18 6.56
N LEU A 146 -10.71 5.17 7.35
CA LEU A 146 -10.87 5.28 8.81
C LEU A 146 -9.54 5.63 9.51
N VAL A 147 -8.46 4.91 9.25
CA VAL A 147 -7.16 5.18 9.89
C VAL A 147 -6.49 6.44 9.33
N LYS A 148 -6.74 6.80 8.07
CA LYS A 148 -6.32 8.10 7.50
C LYS A 148 -7.04 9.25 8.20
N ARG A 149 -8.34 9.11 8.45
CA ARG A 149 -9.13 10.11 9.20
C ARG A 149 -8.67 10.24 10.65
N GLN A 150 -8.35 9.12 11.31
CA GLN A 150 -7.77 9.13 12.66
C GLN A 150 -6.50 9.98 12.72
N ALA A 151 -5.57 9.79 11.77
CA ALA A 151 -4.36 10.59 11.70
C ALA A 151 -4.64 12.07 11.41
N GLN A 152 -5.62 12.39 10.55
CA GLN A 152 -6.01 13.77 10.27
C GLN A 152 -6.54 14.50 11.51
N VAL A 153 -7.50 13.92 12.24
CA VAL A 153 -8.09 14.57 13.43
C VAL A 153 -7.11 14.64 14.60
N ARG A 154 -6.11 13.76 14.65
CA ARG A 154 -4.99 13.83 15.56
C ARG A 154 -4.06 15.00 15.22
N LYS A 155 -3.60 15.06 13.97
CA LYS A 155 -2.60 16.05 13.51
C LYS A 155 -3.13 17.47 13.45
N ASN A 156 -4.41 17.65 13.13
CA ASN A 156 -5.03 18.99 13.09
C ASN A 156 -5.52 19.49 14.47
N GLY A 157 -5.38 18.68 15.52
CA GLY A 157 -5.76 19.04 16.88
C GLY A 157 -7.24 18.92 17.21
N THR A 158 -8.08 18.35 16.33
CA THR A 158 -9.50 18.08 16.64
C THR A 158 -9.61 17.10 17.83
N LEU A 159 -8.81 16.02 17.79
CA LEU A 159 -8.71 15.05 18.89
C LEU A 159 -7.23 14.94 19.36
N PRO A 160 -6.73 15.91 20.13
CA PRO A 160 -5.29 16.04 20.46
C PRO A 160 -4.77 14.95 21.40
N TRP A 161 -5.67 14.22 22.06
CA TRP A 161 -5.34 13.09 22.93
C TRP A 161 -5.15 11.78 22.17
N LEU A 162 -5.42 11.72 20.86
CA LEU A 162 -5.07 10.57 20.03
C LEU A 162 -3.55 10.45 19.88
N ARG A 163 -3.08 9.21 19.85
CA ARG A 163 -1.69 8.85 19.58
C ARG A 163 -1.56 8.19 18.20
N PRO A 164 -0.32 8.03 17.66
CA PRO A 164 -0.14 7.65 16.26
C PRO A 164 -0.64 6.26 15.88
N ASP A 165 -0.62 5.27 16.79
CA ASP A 165 -0.97 3.89 16.47
C ASP A 165 -2.49 3.67 16.44
N ALA A 166 -2.97 3.05 15.37
CA ALA A 166 -4.37 2.65 15.24
C ALA A 166 -4.54 1.50 14.24
N LYS A 167 -5.62 0.75 14.42
CA LYS A 167 -6.06 -0.32 13.51
C LYS A 167 -7.54 -0.17 13.22
N SER A 168 -7.94 -0.42 11.99
CA SER A 168 -9.35 -0.51 11.57
C SER A 168 -9.63 -1.85 10.92
N GLN A 169 -10.88 -2.30 11.03
CA GLN A 169 -11.39 -3.46 10.31
C GLN A 169 -12.82 -3.18 9.90
N VAL A 170 -13.16 -3.46 8.63
CA VAL A 170 -14.51 -3.25 8.11
C VAL A 170 -15.00 -4.54 7.46
N THR A 171 -16.17 -4.99 7.89
CA THR A 171 -16.86 -6.17 7.34
C THR A 171 -18.05 -5.71 6.52
N PHE A 172 -18.08 -6.09 5.25
CA PHE A 172 -19.19 -5.82 4.34
C PHE A 172 -20.06 -7.06 4.13
N ARG A 173 -21.35 -6.81 3.95
CA ARG A 173 -22.33 -7.78 3.40
C ARG A 173 -22.29 -7.69 1.89
N TYR A 174 -22.14 -8.81 1.22
CA TYR A 174 -22.19 -8.96 -0.22
C TYR A 174 -23.40 -9.78 -0.65
N THR A 175 -24.13 -9.31 -1.64
CA THR A 175 -25.24 -10.03 -2.25
C THR A 175 -25.09 -9.99 -3.76
N GLY A 176 -25.07 -11.15 -4.43
CA GLY A 176 -24.85 -11.23 -5.86
C GLY A 176 -23.50 -10.67 -6.31
N GLY A 177 -22.46 -10.75 -5.45
CA GLY A 177 -21.11 -10.26 -5.73
C GLY A 177 -20.92 -8.75 -5.55
N LYS A 178 -21.93 -8.02 -5.06
CA LYS A 178 -21.87 -6.57 -4.84
C LYS A 178 -22.01 -6.20 -3.35
N PRO A 179 -21.31 -5.18 -2.85
CA PRO A 179 -21.47 -4.72 -1.47
C PRO A 179 -22.86 -4.12 -1.26
N THR A 180 -23.56 -4.55 -0.21
CA THR A 180 -24.94 -4.13 0.09
C THR A 180 -25.11 -3.48 1.46
N GLY A 181 -24.08 -3.51 2.32
CA GLY A 181 -24.10 -2.86 3.62
C GLY A 181 -22.87 -3.22 4.46
N ILE A 182 -22.64 -2.45 5.50
CA ILE A 182 -21.58 -2.72 6.48
C ILE A 182 -22.17 -3.54 7.64
N ASP A 183 -21.57 -4.68 7.92
CA ASP A 183 -21.97 -5.56 9.03
C ASP A 183 -21.29 -5.20 10.34
N ALA A 184 -19.99 -4.93 10.28
CA ALA A 184 -19.21 -4.58 11.46
C ALA A 184 -18.06 -3.61 11.14
N VAL A 185 -17.76 -2.74 12.10
CA VAL A 185 -16.60 -1.84 12.12
C VAL A 185 -15.87 -2.01 13.42
N VAL A 186 -14.56 -2.23 13.36
CA VAL A 186 -13.67 -2.21 14.52
C VAL A 186 -12.66 -1.07 14.32
N LEU A 187 -12.51 -0.21 15.31
CA LEU A 187 -11.47 0.82 15.35
C LEU A 187 -10.78 0.79 16.70
N SER A 188 -9.51 0.38 16.71
CA SER A 188 -8.64 0.46 17.89
C SER A 188 -7.65 1.58 17.69
N THR A 189 -7.67 2.58 18.58
CA THR A 189 -6.80 3.75 18.46
C THR A 189 -6.09 4.04 19.78
N GLN A 190 -4.78 4.25 19.71
CA GLN A 190 -3.94 4.64 20.82
C GLN A 190 -4.32 6.06 21.28
N HIS A 191 -4.31 6.27 22.61
CA HIS A 191 -4.73 7.53 23.22
C HIS A 191 -3.91 7.88 24.46
N ALA A 192 -3.97 9.13 24.90
CA ALA A 192 -3.42 9.59 26.16
C ALA A 192 -4.15 8.95 27.36
N PRO A 193 -3.48 8.79 28.52
CA PRO A 193 -4.04 8.07 29.66
C PRO A 193 -5.26 8.75 30.31
N ASP A 194 -5.42 10.06 30.11
CA ASP A 194 -6.36 10.90 30.86
C ASP A 194 -7.74 11.04 30.24
N ILE A 195 -7.96 10.47 29.02
CA ILE A 195 -9.26 10.51 28.36
C ILE A 195 -10.23 9.48 28.97
N ASP A 196 -11.43 9.93 29.29
CA ASP A 196 -12.53 9.07 29.71
C ASP A 196 -13.02 8.19 28.55
N ASN A 197 -13.31 6.92 28.83
CA ASN A 197 -13.66 5.94 27.80
C ASN A 197 -14.95 6.29 27.07
N LYS A 198 -15.95 6.86 27.75
CA LYS A 198 -17.21 7.27 27.12
C LYS A 198 -16.97 8.45 26.18
N ALA A 199 -16.23 9.47 26.63
CA ALA A 199 -15.87 10.62 25.81
C ALA A 199 -15.05 10.20 24.58
N LEU A 200 -14.12 9.25 24.73
CA LEU A 200 -13.36 8.66 23.63
C LEU A 200 -14.29 8.01 22.60
N HIS A 201 -15.23 7.17 23.04
CA HIS A 201 -16.16 6.48 22.15
C HIS A 201 -17.05 7.44 21.37
N GLU A 202 -17.63 8.45 22.03
CA GLU A 202 -18.47 9.47 21.41
C GLU A 202 -17.66 10.26 20.36
N ALA A 203 -16.47 10.75 20.72
CA ALA A 203 -15.63 11.53 19.82
C ALA A 203 -15.13 10.71 18.61
N VAL A 204 -14.72 9.46 18.80
CA VAL A 204 -14.31 8.57 17.70
C VAL A 204 -15.49 8.29 16.77
N MET A 205 -16.68 8.06 17.31
CA MET A 205 -17.88 7.87 16.50
C MET A 205 -18.18 9.09 15.62
N ASP A 206 -18.17 10.28 16.23
CA ASP A 206 -18.62 11.51 15.57
C ASP A 206 -17.55 12.12 14.63
N GLU A 207 -16.26 12.02 14.98
CA GLU A 207 -15.19 12.67 14.24
C GLU A 207 -14.47 11.75 13.25
N ILE A 208 -14.59 10.41 13.41
CA ILE A 208 -13.87 9.44 12.58
C ILE A 208 -14.84 8.54 11.82
N ILE A 209 -15.73 7.81 12.52
CA ILE A 209 -16.52 6.74 11.91
C ILE A 209 -17.63 7.30 11.02
N LYS A 210 -18.51 8.13 11.56
CA LYS A 210 -19.63 8.71 10.82
C LYS A 210 -19.20 9.53 9.60
N PRO A 211 -18.17 10.40 9.68
CA PRO A 211 -17.74 11.18 8.52
C PRO A 211 -17.11 10.36 7.37
N VAL A 212 -16.66 9.15 7.65
CA VAL A 212 -15.96 8.30 6.68
C VAL A 212 -16.89 7.28 6.02
N LEU A 213 -17.80 6.69 6.80
CA LEU A 213 -18.64 5.61 6.29
C LEU A 213 -19.87 6.15 5.56
N PRO A 214 -20.18 5.67 4.34
CA PRO A 214 -21.31 6.17 3.58
C PRO A 214 -22.64 5.74 4.20
N GLU A 215 -23.58 6.66 4.32
CA GLU A 215 -24.91 6.45 4.91
C GLU A 215 -25.71 5.31 4.24
N GLN A 216 -25.48 5.09 2.95
CA GLN A 216 -26.13 3.99 2.20
C GLN A 216 -25.74 2.59 2.68
N TRP A 217 -24.58 2.45 3.34
CA TRP A 217 -24.05 1.16 3.82
C TRP A 217 -23.91 1.09 5.33
N PHE A 218 -23.87 2.24 6.03
CA PHE A 218 -23.74 2.36 7.47
C PHE A 218 -25.08 2.68 8.10
N ASP A 219 -25.70 1.68 8.72
CA ASP A 219 -27.04 1.78 9.29
C ASP A 219 -27.07 1.41 10.78
N LYS A 220 -28.25 1.43 11.38
CA LYS A 220 -28.48 1.13 12.80
C LYS A 220 -28.13 -0.33 13.19
N ASP A 221 -28.07 -1.22 12.23
CA ASP A 221 -27.78 -2.64 12.44
C ASP A 221 -26.28 -2.94 12.31
N THR A 222 -25.48 -1.95 11.90
CA THR A 222 -24.02 -2.03 11.84
C THR A 222 -23.44 -2.09 13.26
N ARG A 223 -22.70 -3.16 13.55
CA ARG A 223 -22.02 -3.34 14.84
C ARG A 223 -20.73 -2.52 14.86
N VAL A 224 -20.55 -1.68 15.87
CA VAL A 224 -19.35 -0.83 16.01
C VAL A 224 -18.60 -1.18 17.30
N TYR A 225 -17.30 -1.42 17.16
CA TYR A 225 -16.40 -1.75 18.26
C TYR A 225 -15.25 -0.73 18.29
N ILE A 226 -15.23 0.13 19.30
CA ILE A 226 -14.19 1.14 19.52
C ILE A 226 -13.40 0.73 20.75
N ASN A 227 -12.07 0.52 20.60
CA ASN A 227 -11.20 0.08 21.69
C ASN A 227 -11.87 -1.01 22.57
N PRO A 228 -12.23 -2.18 22.00
CA PRO A 228 -13.06 -3.17 22.72
C PRO A 228 -12.40 -3.72 23.99
N THR A 229 -11.08 -3.55 24.18
CA THR A 229 -10.36 -3.87 25.42
C THR A 229 -10.43 -2.77 26.48
N GLY A 230 -11.07 -1.64 26.16
CA GLY A 230 -11.32 -0.50 27.04
C GLY A 230 -10.16 0.50 27.15
N ARG A 231 -8.90 0.10 26.94
CA ARG A 231 -7.74 0.98 27.09
C ARG A 231 -6.65 0.64 26.08
N PHE A 232 -6.13 1.66 25.36
CA PHE A 232 -5.04 1.51 24.41
C PHE A 232 -4.05 2.68 24.56
N VAL A 233 -3.33 2.73 25.68
CA VAL A 233 -2.32 3.76 25.98
C VAL A 233 -0.94 3.30 25.54
N ILE A 234 -0.58 2.03 25.79
CA ILE A 234 0.65 1.43 25.32
C ILE A 234 0.43 0.91 23.90
N GLY A 235 1.15 1.47 22.94
CA GLY A 235 1.05 1.14 21.52
C GLY A 235 2.29 1.59 20.77
N GLY A 236 2.23 1.50 19.44
CA GLY A 236 3.38 1.80 18.60
C GLY A 236 4.57 0.89 18.88
N PRO A 237 5.81 1.32 18.59
CA PRO A 237 7.03 0.52 18.80
C PRO A 237 7.27 0.09 20.26
N MET A 238 6.65 0.76 21.23
CA MET A 238 6.66 0.32 22.62
C MET A 238 5.83 -0.96 22.82
N GLY A 239 4.68 -1.04 22.18
CA GLY A 239 3.77 -2.18 22.29
C GLY A 239 4.23 -3.40 21.50
N ASP A 240 4.65 -3.21 20.25
CA ASP A 240 5.01 -4.29 19.33
C ASP A 240 6.23 -3.92 18.48
N CYS A 241 6.89 -4.94 17.93
CA CYS A 241 8.00 -4.80 16.99
C CYS A 241 7.45 -4.50 15.59
N GLY A 242 8.04 -3.53 14.88
CA GLY A 242 7.74 -3.25 13.49
C GLY A 242 8.85 -3.67 12.55
N LEU A 243 8.49 -4.19 11.40
CA LEU A 243 9.40 -4.54 10.31
C LEU A 243 8.81 -4.11 8.96
N THR A 244 9.69 -3.69 8.06
CA THR A 244 9.34 -3.42 6.66
C THR A 244 8.74 -4.65 6.00
N GLY A 245 7.66 -4.47 5.23
CA GLY A 245 7.06 -5.51 4.42
C GLY A 245 6.19 -6.52 5.16
N ARG A 246 5.72 -6.20 6.38
CA ARG A 246 4.82 -7.08 7.15
C ARG A 246 3.32 -6.73 7.04
N LYS A 247 2.97 -5.78 6.19
CA LYS A 247 1.57 -5.36 5.95
C LYS A 247 1.19 -5.44 4.47
N ILE A 248 1.71 -6.45 3.75
CA ILE A 248 1.57 -6.59 2.30
C ILE A 248 0.12 -6.71 1.82
N ILE A 249 -0.77 -7.27 2.62
CA ILE A 249 -2.19 -7.38 2.29
C ILE A 249 -2.91 -6.05 2.54
N VAL A 250 -2.54 -5.32 3.60
CA VAL A 250 -3.00 -3.94 3.84
C VAL A 250 -2.52 -3.00 2.72
N ASP A 251 -1.29 -3.18 2.26
CA ASP A 251 -0.70 -2.36 1.19
C ASP A 251 -1.38 -2.56 -0.17
N THR A 252 -2.09 -3.67 -0.36
CA THR A 252 -2.70 -4.05 -1.63
C THR A 252 -4.23 -4.05 -1.59
N TYR A 253 -4.88 -5.21 -1.57
CA TYR A 253 -6.34 -5.29 -1.80
C TYR A 253 -7.13 -5.85 -0.60
N GLY A 254 -6.52 -5.92 0.59
CA GLY A 254 -7.20 -6.36 1.83
C GLY A 254 -7.70 -7.81 1.79
N GLY A 255 -7.09 -8.66 0.98
CA GLY A 255 -7.45 -10.07 0.82
C GLY A 255 -8.45 -10.35 -0.31
N MET A 256 -8.97 -9.33 -1.02
CA MET A 256 -9.91 -9.54 -2.12
C MET A 256 -9.24 -10.13 -3.37
N ALA A 257 -7.98 -9.80 -3.61
CA ALA A 257 -7.17 -10.33 -4.71
C ALA A 257 -6.09 -11.29 -4.19
N ARG A 258 -5.54 -12.09 -5.10
CA ARG A 258 -4.33 -12.88 -4.83
C ARG A 258 -3.13 -11.98 -4.59
N HIS A 259 -2.09 -12.52 -3.97
CA HIS A 259 -0.84 -11.80 -3.70
C HIS A 259 0.36 -12.69 -4.02
N GLY A 260 1.39 -12.12 -4.64
CA GLY A 260 2.62 -12.84 -5.00
C GLY A 260 3.61 -13.04 -3.85
N GLY A 261 3.43 -12.33 -2.73
CA GLY A 261 4.27 -12.40 -1.53
C GLY A 261 5.34 -11.32 -1.44
N GLY A 262 5.62 -10.57 -2.53
CA GLY A 262 6.63 -9.50 -2.53
C GLY A 262 6.17 -8.25 -1.77
N ALA A 263 7.00 -7.72 -0.88
CA ALA A 263 6.81 -6.43 -0.23
C ALA A 263 7.27 -5.29 -1.14
N PHE A 264 6.74 -4.08 -0.92
CA PHE A 264 7.02 -2.90 -1.75
C PHE A 264 8.03 -1.95 -1.11
N SER A 265 7.77 -1.52 0.13
CA SER A 265 8.56 -0.47 0.80
C SER A 265 10.03 -0.82 0.90
N GLY A 266 10.89 0.18 0.70
CA GLY A 266 12.34 0.03 0.72
C GLY A 266 12.96 -0.49 -0.57
N LYS A 267 12.16 -0.86 -1.57
CA LYS A 267 12.63 -1.37 -2.88
C LYS A 267 12.54 -0.28 -3.95
N ASP A 268 13.64 -0.03 -4.66
CA ASP A 268 13.62 0.83 -5.85
C ASP A 268 12.86 0.16 -7.01
N PRO A 269 12.41 0.93 -8.03
CA PRO A 269 11.53 0.41 -9.08
C PRO A 269 12.17 -0.61 -10.03
N SER A 270 13.47 -0.90 -9.94
CA SER A 270 14.08 -2.03 -10.66
C SER A 270 13.61 -3.38 -10.11
N LYS A 271 13.11 -3.42 -8.88
CA LYS A 271 12.53 -4.62 -8.25
C LYS A 271 11.10 -4.80 -8.74
N VAL A 272 10.89 -5.86 -9.52
CA VAL A 272 9.58 -6.19 -10.12
C VAL A 272 8.49 -6.48 -9.09
N ASP A 273 8.84 -6.91 -7.88
CA ASP A 273 7.88 -7.02 -6.76
C ASP A 273 7.04 -5.74 -6.60
N ARG A 274 7.68 -4.57 -6.73
CA ARG A 274 7.02 -3.28 -6.62
C ARG A 274 6.51 -2.78 -7.97
N SER A 275 7.39 -2.61 -8.95
CA SER A 275 7.04 -1.98 -10.23
C SER A 275 6.02 -2.78 -11.03
N ALA A 276 6.12 -4.10 -11.05
CA ALA A 276 5.16 -4.93 -11.76
C ALA A 276 3.81 -5.04 -11.04
N ALA A 277 3.78 -5.03 -9.70
CA ALA A 277 2.51 -4.95 -8.97
C ALA A 277 1.77 -3.62 -9.27
N TYR A 278 2.50 -2.49 -9.34
CA TYR A 278 1.93 -1.21 -9.74
C TYR A 278 1.42 -1.22 -11.19
N ALA A 279 2.19 -1.81 -12.11
CA ALA A 279 1.76 -1.95 -13.51
C ALA A 279 0.54 -2.88 -13.63
N CYS A 280 0.48 -3.98 -12.90
CA CYS A 280 -0.71 -4.85 -12.88
C CYS A 280 -1.96 -4.11 -12.35
N ARG A 281 -1.80 -3.23 -11.33
CA ARG A 281 -2.87 -2.35 -10.87
C ARG A 281 -3.32 -1.41 -11.99
N TYR A 282 -2.37 -0.76 -12.68
CA TYR A 282 -2.66 0.14 -13.79
C TYR A 282 -3.42 -0.56 -14.91
N VAL A 283 -3.00 -1.77 -15.30
CA VAL A 283 -3.69 -2.59 -16.32
C VAL A 283 -5.10 -2.93 -15.86
N ALA A 284 -5.26 -3.51 -14.66
CA ALA A 284 -6.57 -3.91 -14.13
C ALA A 284 -7.53 -2.73 -14.04
N LYS A 285 -7.04 -1.58 -13.56
CA LYS A 285 -7.84 -0.35 -13.42
C LYS A 285 -8.31 0.18 -14.77
N ASN A 286 -7.46 0.17 -15.79
CA ASN A 286 -7.84 0.60 -17.14
C ASN A 286 -8.84 -0.36 -17.80
N LEU A 287 -8.74 -1.67 -17.59
CA LEU A 287 -9.72 -2.62 -18.11
C LEU A 287 -11.11 -2.42 -17.49
N VAL A 288 -11.18 -2.20 -16.18
CA VAL A 288 -12.44 -1.94 -15.49
C VAL A 288 -12.99 -0.56 -15.87
N ALA A 289 -12.14 0.47 -15.92
CA ALA A 289 -12.54 1.82 -16.36
C ALA A 289 -13.04 1.86 -17.81
N ALA A 290 -12.49 1.00 -18.69
CA ALA A 290 -12.97 0.82 -20.07
C ALA A 290 -14.33 0.14 -20.16
N GLY A 291 -14.87 -0.40 -19.04
CA GLY A 291 -16.11 -1.16 -19.01
C GLY A 291 -15.97 -2.58 -19.58
N LEU A 292 -14.74 -3.10 -19.69
CA LEU A 292 -14.48 -4.43 -20.23
C LEU A 292 -14.73 -5.56 -19.22
N ALA A 293 -14.81 -5.23 -17.94
CA ALA A 293 -15.21 -6.10 -16.85
C ALA A 293 -15.70 -5.28 -15.64
N GLU A 294 -16.55 -5.84 -14.78
CA GLU A 294 -16.91 -5.21 -13.49
C GLU A 294 -15.77 -5.36 -12.46
N ARG A 295 -15.02 -6.44 -12.54
CA ARG A 295 -13.81 -6.71 -11.74
C ARG A 295 -12.78 -7.48 -12.57
N CYS A 296 -11.51 -7.21 -12.32
CA CYS A 296 -10.42 -7.78 -13.07
C CYS A 296 -9.20 -8.00 -12.20
N GLU A 297 -8.58 -9.18 -12.31
CA GLU A 297 -7.28 -9.50 -11.73
C GLU A 297 -6.28 -9.78 -12.85
N ILE A 298 -5.09 -9.19 -12.72
CA ILE A 298 -3.96 -9.42 -13.63
C ILE A 298 -2.89 -10.17 -12.85
N GLN A 299 -2.36 -11.25 -13.41
CA GLN A 299 -1.14 -11.88 -12.95
C GLN A 299 -0.03 -11.69 -13.99
N VAL A 300 1.16 -11.34 -13.52
CA VAL A 300 2.38 -11.34 -14.33
C VAL A 300 3.47 -12.10 -13.57
N SER A 301 4.35 -12.79 -14.30
CA SER A 301 5.50 -13.49 -13.70
C SER A 301 6.77 -13.25 -14.47
N TYR A 302 7.92 -13.32 -13.77
CA TYR A 302 9.24 -13.09 -14.32
C TYR A 302 10.23 -14.20 -13.91
N ALA A 303 11.26 -14.38 -14.74
CA ALA A 303 12.47 -15.12 -14.39
C ALA A 303 13.61 -14.12 -14.19
N ILE A 304 14.51 -14.39 -13.24
CA ILE A 304 15.67 -13.54 -12.99
C ILE A 304 16.52 -13.38 -14.28
N GLY A 305 16.94 -12.15 -14.58
CA GLY A 305 17.76 -11.82 -15.74
C GLY A 305 17.00 -11.83 -17.09
N VAL A 306 15.69 -12.09 -17.10
CA VAL A 306 14.88 -12.11 -18.33
C VAL A 306 13.99 -10.87 -18.37
N ALA A 307 13.98 -10.16 -19.49
CA ALA A 307 13.17 -8.95 -19.67
C ALA A 307 11.69 -9.28 -19.91
N GLU A 308 11.39 -10.24 -20.79
CA GLU A 308 10.01 -10.60 -21.11
C GLU A 308 9.33 -11.33 -19.96
N PRO A 309 8.10 -10.97 -19.60
CA PRO A 309 7.30 -11.73 -18.64
C PRO A 309 7.14 -13.20 -19.08
N THR A 310 7.36 -14.13 -18.17
CA THR A 310 7.17 -15.57 -18.44
C THR A 310 5.70 -15.94 -18.61
N SER A 311 4.79 -15.20 -17.98
CA SER A 311 3.35 -15.33 -18.20
C SER A 311 2.61 -14.00 -17.92
N ILE A 312 1.48 -13.82 -18.62
CA ILE A 312 0.49 -12.78 -18.35
C ILE A 312 -0.87 -13.46 -18.38
N ARG A 313 -1.67 -13.27 -17.32
CA ARG A 313 -3.04 -13.78 -17.24
C ARG A 313 -4.00 -12.68 -16.84
N VAL A 314 -5.14 -12.61 -17.50
CA VAL A 314 -6.29 -11.80 -17.14
C VAL A 314 -7.38 -12.73 -16.62
N GLU A 315 -7.98 -12.38 -15.46
CA GLU A 315 -9.12 -13.09 -14.87
C GLU A 315 -10.22 -12.07 -14.57
N THR A 316 -11.41 -12.26 -15.13
CA THR A 316 -12.55 -11.34 -14.97
C THR A 316 -13.65 -11.88 -14.05
N PHE A 317 -13.46 -13.08 -13.50
CA PHE A 317 -14.44 -13.73 -12.62
C PHE A 317 -15.84 -13.84 -13.24
N GLY A 318 -15.91 -14.03 -14.57
CA GLY A 318 -17.17 -14.13 -15.31
C GLY A 318 -17.89 -12.79 -15.55
N THR A 319 -17.23 -11.64 -15.29
CA THR A 319 -17.82 -10.32 -15.54
C THR A 319 -17.31 -9.66 -16.82
N GLY A 320 -16.43 -10.33 -17.58
CA GLY A 320 -15.87 -9.83 -18.84
C GLY A 320 -16.93 -9.70 -19.95
N VAL A 321 -16.86 -8.60 -20.70
CA VAL A 321 -17.73 -8.40 -21.89
C VAL A 321 -17.18 -9.05 -23.15
N ILE A 322 -15.87 -9.37 -23.15
CA ILE A 322 -15.18 -10.18 -24.14
C ILE A 322 -14.38 -11.29 -23.44
N ASP A 323 -13.91 -12.27 -24.19
CA ASP A 323 -13.18 -13.40 -23.58
C ASP A 323 -11.80 -12.99 -23.04
N GLU A 324 -11.32 -13.73 -22.05
CA GLU A 324 -10.06 -13.43 -21.33
C GLU A 324 -8.82 -13.63 -22.20
N VAL A 325 -8.90 -14.45 -23.25
CA VAL A 325 -7.79 -14.61 -24.22
C VAL A 325 -7.62 -13.31 -25.01
N ARG A 326 -8.73 -12.72 -25.48
CA ARG A 326 -8.68 -11.45 -26.19
C ARG A 326 -8.24 -10.31 -25.24
N LEU A 327 -8.72 -10.28 -23.99
CA LEU A 327 -8.25 -9.32 -22.99
C LEU A 327 -6.73 -9.44 -22.76
N THR A 328 -6.21 -10.67 -22.66
CA THR A 328 -4.77 -10.91 -22.49
C THR A 328 -3.97 -10.43 -23.69
N GLN A 329 -4.49 -10.59 -24.93
CA GLN A 329 -3.87 -10.04 -26.13
C GLN A 329 -3.81 -8.51 -26.11
N LEU A 330 -4.92 -7.84 -25.75
CA LEU A 330 -4.97 -6.38 -25.61
C LEU A 330 -3.96 -5.88 -24.57
N VAL A 331 -3.79 -6.59 -23.46
CA VAL A 331 -2.78 -6.25 -22.48
C VAL A 331 -1.38 -6.31 -23.09
N ARG A 332 -1.04 -7.35 -23.84
CA ARG A 332 0.26 -7.48 -24.51
C ARG A 332 0.49 -6.42 -25.59
N GLU A 333 -0.56 -6.01 -26.30
CA GLU A 333 -0.49 -5.03 -27.38
C GLU A 333 -0.30 -3.60 -26.85
N HIS A 334 -0.84 -3.28 -25.66
CA HIS A 334 -0.96 -1.89 -25.21
C HIS A 334 -0.14 -1.55 -23.96
N PHE A 335 0.46 -2.54 -23.28
CA PHE A 335 1.26 -2.31 -22.07
C PHE A 335 2.62 -2.99 -22.16
N ASP A 336 3.67 -2.22 -22.01
CA ASP A 336 5.02 -2.75 -21.91
C ASP A 336 5.30 -3.22 -20.47
N LEU A 337 5.23 -4.52 -20.26
CA LEU A 337 5.41 -5.14 -18.95
C LEU A 337 6.84 -5.65 -18.72
N ARG A 338 7.82 -5.30 -19.58
CA ARG A 338 9.24 -5.53 -19.31
C ARG A 338 9.73 -4.60 -18.19
N PRO A 339 10.74 -4.98 -17.39
CA PRO A 339 11.18 -4.15 -16.25
C PRO A 339 11.47 -2.68 -16.60
N ARG A 340 12.16 -2.42 -17.69
CA ARG A 340 12.42 -1.06 -18.20
C ARG A 340 11.11 -0.36 -18.65
N GLY A 341 10.26 -1.11 -19.35
CA GLY A 341 8.95 -0.64 -19.82
C GLY A 341 8.04 -0.20 -18.67
N LEU A 342 7.98 -0.98 -17.58
CA LEU A 342 7.22 -0.66 -16.38
C LEU A 342 7.64 0.70 -15.81
N MET A 343 8.95 0.90 -15.62
CA MET A 343 9.50 2.13 -15.05
C MET A 343 9.22 3.35 -15.91
N ALA A 344 9.37 3.21 -17.23
CA ALA A 344 9.12 4.29 -18.18
C ALA A 344 7.62 4.63 -18.29
N MET A 345 6.76 3.60 -18.42
CA MET A 345 5.30 3.74 -18.57
C MET A 345 4.68 4.45 -17.36
N LEU A 346 5.15 4.14 -16.16
CA LEU A 346 4.62 4.68 -14.93
C LEU A 346 5.49 5.81 -14.35
N ASP A 347 6.56 6.22 -15.00
CA ASP A 347 7.47 7.28 -14.55
C ASP A 347 7.90 7.08 -13.09
N LEU A 348 8.47 5.90 -12.78
CA LEU A 348 8.76 5.47 -11.42
C LEU A 348 10.10 5.97 -10.85
N LEU A 349 10.98 6.56 -11.67
CA LEU A 349 12.29 7.05 -11.21
C LEU A 349 12.19 8.44 -10.53
N ARG A 350 11.27 8.57 -9.59
CA ARG A 350 10.95 9.80 -8.86
C ARG A 350 10.83 9.54 -7.35
N PRO A 351 11.07 10.54 -6.49
CA PRO A 351 10.88 10.40 -5.05
C PRO A 351 9.38 10.52 -4.67
N ILE A 352 8.63 9.44 -4.82
CA ILE A 352 7.17 9.37 -4.61
C ILE A 352 6.77 8.27 -3.62
N TYR A 353 7.72 7.56 -3.04
CA TYR A 353 7.49 6.29 -2.37
C TYR A 353 7.09 6.45 -0.90
N LEU A 354 7.62 7.44 -0.19
CA LEU A 354 7.22 7.73 1.20
C LEU A 354 5.71 7.89 1.33
N ASP A 355 5.07 8.55 0.38
CA ASP A 355 3.63 8.80 0.43
C ASP A 355 2.80 7.53 0.19
N THR A 356 3.38 6.47 -0.41
CA THR A 356 2.71 5.18 -0.58
C THR A 356 2.71 4.33 0.68
N ALA A 357 3.66 4.55 1.58
CA ALA A 357 4.00 3.65 2.69
C ALA A 357 2.95 3.58 3.80
N ALA A 358 1.87 4.37 3.73
CA ALA A 358 0.72 4.30 4.63
C ALA A 358 -0.59 4.48 3.86
N TYR A 359 -1.67 3.86 4.36
CA TYR A 359 -3.03 3.96 3.81
C TYR A 359 -3.24 3.28 2.45
N GLY A 360 -2.43 2.26 2.14
CA GLY A 360 -2.45 1.47 0.91
C GLY A 360 -1.71 2.13 -0.26
N HIS A 361 -1.16 1.30 -1.13
CA HIS A 361 -0.47 1.73 -2.35
C HIS A 361 -1.44 1.97 -3.51
N PHE A 362 -2.67 1.48 -3.43
CA PHE A 362 -3.67 1.52 -4.49
C PHE A 362 -4.96 2.24 -4.05
N GLY A 363 -5.73 2.71 -5.03
CA GLY A 363 -6.94 3.49 -4.77
C GLY A 363 -6.64 4.91 -4.29
N ARG A 364 -5.56 5.51 -4.75
CA ARG A 364 -5.05 6.83 -4.39
C ARG A 364 -5.25 7.80 -5.55
N GLU A 365 -5.79 9.00 -5.27
CA GLU A 365 -6.11 10.01 -6.29
C GLU A 365 -5.05 11.10 -6.43
N GLU A 366 -3.95 11.00 -5.67
CA GLU A 366 -2.82 11.92 -5.76
C GLU A 366 -2.10 11.78 -7.12
N GLU A 367 -1.84 12.89 -7.81
CA GLU A 367 -1.31 12.93 -9.20
C GLU A 367 0.01 12.18 -9.40
N GLN A 368 0.85 12.08 -8.35
CA GLN A 368 2.12 11.36 -8.43
C GLN A 368 1.96 9.85 -8.60
N PHE A 369 0.80 9.27 -8.28
CA PHE A 369 0.55 7.84 -8.39
C PHE A 369 0.05 7.46 -9.77
N SER A 370 0.96 7.41 -10.73
CA SER A 370 0.72 7.19 -12.16
C SER A 370 -0.01 5.87 -12.47
N TRP A 371 0.12 4.86 -11.62
CA TRP A 371 -0.58 3.58 -11.76
C TRP A 371 -2.08 3.65 -11.48
N GLU A 372 -2.56 4.78 -10.98
CA GLU A 372 -4.00 5.03 -10.78
C GLU A 372 -4.67 5.76 -11.96
N ARG A 373 -3.91 6.13 -13.00
CA ARG A 373 -4.46 6.76 -14.21
C ARG A 373 -5.32 5.78 -14.99
N THR A 374 -6.37 6.31 -15.65
CA THR A 374 -7.28 5.56 -16.54
C THR A 374 -7.19 6.05 -17.98
N ASP A 375 -6.05 6.59 -18.36
CA ASP A 375 -5.75 7.24 -19.63
C ASP A 375 -5.79 6.29 -20.84
N LYS A 376 -5.67 4.97 -20.62
CA LYS A 376 -5.79 3.94 -21.64
C LYS A 376 -7.19 3.35 -21.81
N ALA A 377 -8.14 3.71 -20.93
CA ALA A 377 -9.47 3.09 -20.91
C ALA A 377 -10.24 3.26 -22.24
N HIS A 378 -10.23 4.45 -22.84
CA HIS A 378 -10.93 4.72 -24.09
C HIS A 378 -10.33 3.90 -25.25
N MET A 379 -9.00 3.93 -25.38
CA MET A 379 -8.27 3.15 -26.41
C MET A 379 -8.54 1.64 -26.27
N LEU A 380 -8.54 1.11 -25.07
CA LEU A 380 -8.82 -0.32 -24.81
C LEU A 380 -10.26 -0.70 -25.20
N ARG A 381 -11.22 0.17 -24.93
CA ARG A 381 -12.62 -0.01 -25.34
C ARG A 381 -12.74 -0.09 -26.86
N ASP A 382 -12.15 0.87 -27.58
CA ASP A 382 -12.14 0.91 -29.04
C ASP A 382 -11.46 -0.34 -29.63
N ALA A 383 -10.31 -0.75 -29.10
CA ALA A 383 -9.58 -1.94 -29.55
C ALA A 383 -10.31 -3.26 -29.22
N ALA A 384 -11.17 -3.26 -28.24
CA ALA A 384 -12.07 -4.37 -27.91
C ALA A 384 -13.29 -4.45 -28.83
N GLY A 385 -13.67 -3.35 -29.49
CA GLY A 385 -14.84 -3.26 -30.38
C GLY A 385 -16.18 -3.18 -29.65
N VAL A 386 -16.22 -2.57 -28.46
CA VAL A 386 -17.41 -2.46 -27.59
C VAL A 386 -17.69 -1.01 -27.17
#